data_359405646ac911b0cd1a256648ed765f
#
_entry.id   359405646ac911b0cd1a256648ed765f
#
_cell.length_a   1.000
_cell.length_b   1.000
_cell.length_c   1.000
_cell.angle_alpha   90.00
_cell.angle_beta   90.00
_cell.angle_gamma   90.00
#
_symmetry.space_group_name_H-M   'P 1'
#
loop_
_entity.id
_entity.type
_entity.pdbx_description
1 polymer ?
#
loop_
_entity_poly.entity_id
_entity_poly.type
_entity_poly.pdbx_seq_one_letter_code
_entity_poly.pdbx_strand_id
1 'polypeptide(L)'
;KREETIQALLEAEIPVMGHLGLTPQSKNLMGGYKVQGKTLDLARQLFEDALLLQELGCFSMVLEGVPTVVAQSISENINIPTIGIGAGNLTDGQVLVLHDLLGMKSKEYIDAKFVKRYDQQYEATLKALKTYKDEIEKRDFPTDDYSYDMGNDINDSLKEWKKEIKKILS
;
A
#
# COMPACT_ATOMS: atom_id res chain seq x y z
N LYS A 1 -7.17 4.79 22.02
CA LYS A 1 -7.34 3.29 22.08
C LYS A 1 -6.05 2.53 21.74
N ARG A 2 -5.03 3.18 21.25
CA ARG A 2 -3.69 2.61 20.97
C ARG A 2 -2.57 3.55 21.43
N GLU A 3 -2.87 4.44 22.35
CA GLU A 3 -1.96 5.45 22.89
C GLU A 3 -0.68 4.84 23.42
N GLU A 4 -0.81 3.85 24.32
CA GLU A 4 0.34 3.12 24.89
C GLU A 4 1.21 2.46 23.81
N THR A 5 0.58 1.91 22.75
CA THR A 5 1.32 1.29 21.64
C THR A 5 2.08 2.34 20.81
N ILE A 6 1.44 3.48 20.52
CA ILE A 6 2.07 4.59 19.80
C ILE A 6 3.23 5.14 20.62
N GLN A 7 3.02 5.36 21.90
CA GLN A 7 4.05 5.86 22.81
C GLN A 7 5.24 4.90 22.87
N ALA A 8 5.01 3.61 23.03
CA ALA A 8 6.09 2.61 23.05
C ALA A 8 6.89 2.56 21.74
N LEU A 9 6.24 2.76 20.58
CA LEU A 9 6.94 2.87 19.30
C LEU A 9 7.82 4.12 19.22
N LEU A 10 7.30 5.25 19.68
CA LEU A 10 8.05 6.53 19.69
C LEU A 10 9.21 6.50 20.68
N GLU A 11 9.03 5.89 21.86
CA GLU A 11 10.10 5.65 22.84
C GLU A 11 11.22 4.73 22.28
N ALA A 12 10.85 3.82 21.36
CA ALA A 12 11.79 2.98 20.63
C ALA A 12 12.42 3.70 19.39
N GLU A 13 12.27 5.02 19.29
CA GLU A 13 12.76 5.85 18.16
C GLU A 13 12.17 5.46 16.79
N ILE A 14 10.98 4.82 16.76
CA ILE A 14 10.28 4.47 15.54
C ILE A 14 9.30 5.60 15.21
N PRO A 15 9.49 6.34 14.10
CA PRO A 15 8.56 7.41 13.72
C PRO A 15 7.20 6.84 13.36
N VAL A 16 6.12 7.45 13.88
CA VAL A 16 4.74 7.01 13.68
C VAL A 16 3.96 8.02 12.87
N MET A 17 3.30 7.55 11.82
CA MET A 17 2.24 8.27 11.10
C MET A 17 0.88 7.82 11.62
N GLY A 18 0.06 8.75 12.09
CA GLY A 18 -1.30 8.47 12.54
C GLY A 18 -2.24 8.12 11.38
N HIS A 19 -3.38 7.47 11.69
CA HIS A 19 -4.41 7.18 10.70
C HIS A 19 -5.79 7.27 11.36
N LEU A 20 -6.62 8.20 10.88
CA LEU A 20 -7.96 8.46 11.38
C LEU A 20 -9.02 8.31 10.29
N GLY A 21 -10.26 8.19 10.72
CA GLY A 21 -11.40 7.96 9.85
C GLY A 21 -11.61 6.48 9.57
N LEU A 22 -11.76 6.10 8.32
CA LEU A 22 -11.85 4.71 7.91
C LEU A 22 -10.47 4.06 8.04
N THR A 23 -10.36 3.03 8.88
CA THR A 23 -9.16 2.20 8.98
C THR A 23 -9.46 0.84 8.37
N PRO A 24 -8.88 0.49 7.20
CA PRO A 24 -9.22 -0.75 6.48
C PRO A 24 -9.06 -2.02 7.32
N GLN A 25 -8.09 -2.05 8.22
CA GLN A 25 -7.85 -3.16 9.15
C GLN A 25 -9.00 -3.35 10.15
N SER A 26 -9.76 -2.29 10.44
CA SER A 26 -10.90 -2.32 11.37
C SER A 26 -12.25 -2.41 10.65
N LYS A 27 -12.27 -2.64 9.34
CA LYS A 27 -13.47 -2.70 8.49
C LYS A 27 -14.62 -3.52 9.09
N ASN A 28 -14.30 -4.70 9.62
CA ASN A 28 -15.31 -5.60 10.20
C ASN A 28 -15.94 -5.00 11.47
N LEU A 29 -15.16 -4.29 12.29
CA LEU A 29 -15.64 -3.61 13.49
C LEU A 29 -16.47 -2.36 13.15
N MET A 30 -16.20 -1.72 11.99
CA MET A 30 -16.89 -0.52 11.52
C MET A 30 -18.16 -0.81 10.70
N GLY A 31 -18.49 -2.08 10.49
CA GLY A 31 -19.65 -2.49 9.67
C GLY A 31 -19.49 -2.18 8.19
N GLY A 32 -18.28 -2.25 7.66
CA GLY A 32 -17.93 -2.06 6.26
C GLY A 32 -17.18 -0.75 5.95
N TYR A 33 -17.02 -0.44 4.67
CA TYR A 33 -16.41 0.80 4.19
C TYR A 33 -17.40 1.97 4.28
N LYS A 34 -17.47 2.62 5.43
CA LYS A 34 -18.36 3.76 5.67
C LYS A 34 -17.57 5.01 5.97
N VAL A 35 -18.01 6.14 5.43
CA VAL A 35 -17.47 7.47 5.78
C VAL A 35 -17.63 7.71 7.27
N GLN A 36 -16.56 8.09 7.93
CA GLN A 36 -16.50 8.37 9.36
C GLN A 36 -16.71 9.88 9.63
N GLY A 37 -17.17 10.24 10.84
CA GLY A 37 -17.34 11.66 11.18
C GLY A 37 -18.57 12.34 10.56
N LYS A 38 -19.65 11.60 10.23
CA LYS A 38 -20.86 12.17 9.62
C LYS A 38 -21.80 12.89 10.59
N THR A 39 -21.66 12.70 11.88
CA THR A 39 -22.41 13.42 12.92
C THR A 39 -21.47 14.38 13.64
N LEU A 40 -22.04 15.39 14.28
CA LEU A 40 -21.24 16.37 15.02
C LEU A 40 -20.39 15.72 16.10
N ASP A 41 -20.95 14.76 16.83
CA ASP A 41 -20.22 14.06 17.89
C ASP A 41 -19.07 13.21 17.36
N LEU A 42 -19.28 12.50 16.24
CA LEU A 42 -18.21 11.74 15.57
C LEU A 42 -17.16 12.66 14.95
N ALA A 43 -17.54 13.82 14.46
CA ALA A 43 -16.59 14.81 13.95
C ALA A 43 -15.72 15.40 15.07
N ARG A 44 -16.33 15.71 16.23
CA ARG A 44 -15.60 16.13 17.42
C ARG A 44 -14.61 15.07 17.89
N GLN A 45 -15.06 13.83 17.96
CA GLN A 45 -14.18 12.72 18.36
C GLN A 45 -12.98 12.58 17.42
N LEU A 46 -13.18 12.70 16.10
CA LEU A 46 -12.07 12.67 15.12
C LEU A 46 -11.10 13.82 15.33
N PHE A 47 -11.60 14.99 15.66
CA PHE A 47 -10.78 16.17 15.92
C PHE A 47 -9.95 15.98 17.21
N GLU A 48 -10.56 15.49 18.28
CA GLU A 48 -9.89 15.16 19.54
C GLU A 48 -8.83 14.08 19.34
N ASP A 49 -9.16 13.02 18.57
CA ASP A 49 -8.20 11.96 18.23
C ASP A 49 -7.02 12.50 17.39
N ALA A 50 -7.25 13.51 16.53
CA ALA A 50 -6.18 14.16 15.76
C ALA A 50 -5.23 14.96 16.65
N LEU A 51 -5.76 15.73 17.58
CA LEU A 51 -4.97 16.45 18.58
C LEU A 51 -4.14 15.50 19.41
N LEU A 52 -4.74 14.42 19.90
CA LEU A 52 -4.06 13.39 20.68
C LEU A 52 -2.89 12.76 19.92
N LEU A 53 -3.08 12.41 18.63
CA LEU A 53 -2.00 11.85 17.81
C LEU A 53 -0.83 12.82 17.64
N GLN A 54 -1.13 14.11 17.47
CA GLN A 54 -0.10 15.15 17.45
C GLN A 54 0.62 15.26 18.80
N GLU A 55 -0.12 15.30 19.92
CA GLU A 55 0.43 15.39 21.28
C GLU A 55 1.31 14.20 21.63
N LEU A 56 0.95 13.00 21.19
CA LEU A 56 1.77 11.79 21.32
C LEU A 56 3.09 11.86 20.53
N GLY A 57 3.19 12.74 19.52
CA GLY A 57 4.40 12.91 18.72
C GLY A 57 4.37 12.20 17.35
N CYS A 58 3.19 11.86 16.83
CA CYS A 58 3.09 11.43 15.43
C CYS A 58 3.60 12.55 14.51
N PHE A 59 4.41 12.22 13.50
CA PHE A 59 4.98 13.21 12.60
C PHE A 59 4.04 13.67 11.47
N SER A 60 2.97 12.93 11.23
CA SER A 60 1.95 13.18 10.20
C SER A 60 0.74 12.31 10.47
N MET A 61 -0.39 12.55 9.78
CA MET A 61 -1.54 11.66 9.83
C MET A 61 -2.26 11.50 8.49
N VAL A 62 -2.83 10.31 8.29
CA VAL A 62 -3.76 10.02 7.19
C VAL A 62 -5.18 10.26 7.68
N LEU A 63 -5.99 10.95 6.85
CA LEU A 63 -7.43 11.11 7.01
C LEU A 63 -8.13 10.36 5.89
N GLU A 64 -8.75 9.22 6.20
CA GLU A 64 -9.41 8.37 5.20
C GLU A 64 -10.93 8.36 5.36
N GLY A 65 -11.65 8.63 4.26
CA GLY A 65 -13.11 8.53 4.23
C GLY A 65 -13.79 9.44 5.26
N VAL A 66 -13.34 10.68 5.37
CA VAL A 66 -13.83 11.71 6.29
C VAL A 66 -14.50 12.81 5.48
N PRO A 67 -15.63 13.44 5.96
CA PRO A 67 -16.23 14.59 5.28
C PRO A 67 -15.23 15.73 5.12
N THR A 68 -15.23 16.37 3.94
CA THR A 68 -14.27 17.44 3.57
C THR A 68 -14.16 18.53 4.64
N VAL A 69 -15.30 18.99 5.18
CA VAL A 69 -15.32 20.05 6.20
C VAL A 69 -14.67 19.64 7.52
N VAL A 70 -14.76 18.35 7.87
CA VAL A 70 -14.11 17.80 9.08
C VAL A 70 -12.61 17.68 8.86
N ALA A 71 -12.19 17.13 7.72
CA ALA A 71 -10.79 17.02 7.35
C ALA A 71 -10.12 18.41 7.26
N GLN A 72 -10.80 19.39 6.66
CA GLN A 72 -10.35 20.78 6.62
C GLN A 72 -10.14 21.34 8.03
N SER A 73 -11.16 21.19 8.90
CA SER A 73 -11.08 21.69 10.29
C SER A 73 -9.91 21.06 11.05
N ILE A 74 -9.63 19.77 10.84
CA ILE A 74 -8.46 19.12 11.42
C ILE A 74 -7.18 19.74 10.86
N SER A 75 -7.02 19.81 9.54
CA SER A 75 -5.80 20.32 8.88
C SER A 75 -5.47 21.76 9.25
N GLU A 76 -6.48 22.62 9.42
CA GLU A 76 -6.29 24.03 9.79
C GLU A 76 -5.89 24.23 11.26
N ASN A 77 -6.08 23.23 12.14
CA ASN A 77 -5.92 23.39 13.59
C ASN A 77 -4.86 22.46 14.21
N ILE A 78 -4.14 21.68 13.40
CA ILE A 78 -3.00 20.89 13.86
C ILE A 78 -1.72 21.35 13.16
N ASN A 79 -0.57 21.02 13.74
CA ASN A 79 0.74 21.47 13.23
C ASN A 79 1.50 20.37 12.48
N ILE A 80 0.98 19.16 12.43
CA ILE A 80 1.57 18.05 11.68
C ILE A 80 0.86 17.86 10.35
N PRO A 81 1.57 17.48 9.27
CA PRO A 81 0.97 17.31 7.95
C PRO A 81 -0.17 16.29 7.92
N THR A 82 -1.23 16.61 7.19
CA THR A 82 -2.38 15.73 6.93
C THR A 82 -2.36 15.20 5.50
N ILE A 83 -2.60 13.90 5.32
CA ILE A 83 -2.66 13.24 4.03
C ILE A 83 -4.07 12.69 3.84
N GLY A 84 -4.80 13.25 2.87
CA GLY A 84 -6.19 12.86 2.60
C GLY A 84 -6.30 11.71 1.61
N ILE A 85 -7.24 10.80 1.87
CA ILE A 85 -7.78 9.84 0.91
C ILE A 85 -9.29 9.71 1.12
N GLY A 86 -10.07 10.20 0.15
CA GLY A 86 -11.52 10.32 0.34
C GLY A 86 -11.91 11.29 1.47
N ALA A 87 -11.11 12.33 1.70
CA ALA A 87 -11.28 13.34 2.72
C ALA A 87 -11.43 14.78 2.15
N GLY A 88 -11.64 14.88 0.82
CA GLY A 88 -11.67 16.17 0.12
C GLY A 88 -10.26 16.66 -0.22
N ASN A 89 -10.15 17.90 -0.69
CA ASN A 89 -8.92 18.49 -1.23
C ASN A 89 -8.30 19.57 -0.32
N LEU A 90 -8.71 19.63 0.93
CA LEU A 90 -8.26 20.65 1.88
C LEU A 90 -7.35 20.08 2.99
N THR A 91 -6.71 18.95 2.72
CA THR A 91 -5.59 18.40 3.48
C THR A 91 -4.28 18.83 2.82
N ASP A 92 -3.15 18.76 3.55
CA ASP A 92 -1.83 19.20 3.05
C ASP A 92 -1.32 18.34 1.89
N GLY A 93 -1.67 17.06 1.87
CA GLY A 93 -1.34 16.13 0.78
C GLY A 93 -2.47 15.16 0.47
N GLN A 94 -2.30 14.40 -0.61
CA GLN A 94 -3.25 13.39 -1.06
C GLN A 94 -2.53 12.08 -1.34
N VAL A 95 -3.19 10.97 -1.03
CA VAL A 95 -2.76 9.63 -1.43
C VAL A 95 -3.88 8.90 -2.15
N LEU A 96 -3.54 8.05 -3.09
CA LEU A 96 -4.45 7.12 -3.74
C LEU A 96 -3.74 5.79 -3.93
N VAL A 97 -4.45 4.68 -3.74
CA VAL A 97 -3.89 3.35 -3.96
C VAL A 97 -3.44 3.24 -5.42
N LEU A 98 -2.18 2.85 -5.65
CA LEU A 98 -1.57 2.80 -6.98
C LEU A 98 -2.40 1.99 -7.99
N HIS A 99 -2.92 0.84 -7.57
CA HIS A 99 -3.77 0.00 -8.41
C HIS A 99 -5.08 0.69 -8.82
N ASP A 100 -5.64 1.53 -7.95
CA ASP A 100 -6.82 2.32 -8.24
C ASP A 100 -6.47 3.48 -9.18
N LEU A 101 -5.39 4.19 -8.88
CA LEU A 101 -4.89 5.33 -9.67
C LEU A 101 -4.59 4.93 -11.11
N LEU A 102 -3.93 3.79 -11.32
CA LEU A 102 -3.54 3.30 -12.64
C LEU A 102 -4.61 2.42 -13.32
N GLY A 103 -5.76 2.21 -12.67
CA GLY A 103 -6.82 1.38 -13.23
C GLY A 103 -6.39 -0.07 -13.47
N MET A 104 -5.66 -0.66 -12.52
CA MET A 104 -5.17 -2.05 -12.59
C MET A 104 -6.22 -3.08 -12.14
N LYS A 105 -7.43 -2.64 -11.81
CA LYS A 105 -8.59 -3.49 -11.51
C LYS A 105 -9.48 -3.64 -12.74
N SER A 106 -10.21 -4.77 -12.84
CA SER A 106 -11.12 -4.98 -13.95
C SER A 106 -12.17 -3.87 -14.06
N LYS A 107 -12.78 -3.71 -15.23
CA LYS A 107 -13.83 -2.70 -15.47
C LYS A 107 -15.10 -2.97 -14.66
N GLU A 108 -15.32 -4.23 -14.28
CA GLU A 108 -16.49 -4.67 -13.48
C GLU A 108 -16.30 -4.35 -11.98
N TYR A 109 -15.09 -4.02 -11.56
CA TYR A 109 -14.82 -3.67 -10.17
C TYR A 109 -15.38 -2.28 -9.86
N ILE A 110 -16.23 -2.21 -8.83
CA ILE A 110 -16.82 -0.96 -8.36
C ILE A 110 -15.83 -0.27 -7.42
N ASP A 111 -15.27 0.84 -7.89
CA ASP A 111 -14.37 1.65 -7.07
C ASP A 111 -15.14 2.41 -5.96
N ALA A 112 -14.43 2.78 -4.90
CA ALA A 112 -14.93 3.72 -3.93
C ALA A 112 -15.17 5.10 -4.59
N LYS A 113 -16.15 5.86 -4.11
CA LYS A 113 -16.57 7.14 -4.70
C LYS A 113 -15.40 8.14 -4.90
N PHE A 114 -14.39 8.09 -4.05
CA PHE A 114 -13.25 9.00 -4.09
C PHE A 114 -12.15 8.56 -5.07
N VAL A 115 -12.25 7.37 -5.64
CA VAL A 115 -11.26 6.86 -6.59
C VAL A 115 -11.48 7.50 -7.95
N LYS A 116 -10.46 8.14 -8.47
CA LYS A 116 -10.37 8.57 -9.85
C LYS A 116 -9.25 7.78 -10.53
N ARG A 117 -9.59 7.03 -11.57
CA ARG A 117 -8.61 6.34 -12.40
C ARG A 117 -7.97 7.35 -13.36
N TYR A 118 -6.66 7.41 -13.38
CA TYR A 118 -5.88 8.26 -14.30
C TYR A 118 -5.40 7.49 -15.52
N ASP A 119 -5.46 6.15 -15.46
CA ASP A 119 -5.11 5.24 -16.56
C ASP A 119 -6.00 3.99 -16.49
N GLN A 120 -5.82 3.06 -17.44
CA GLN A 120 -6.57 1.79 -17.56
C GLN A 120 -5.63 0.64 -17.90
N GLN A 121 -4.76 0.28 -16.95
CA GLN A 121 -3.69 -0.69 -17.17
C GLN A 121 -4.08 -2.15 -16.96
N TYR A 122 -5.34 -2.44 -16.62
CA TYR A 122 -5.76 -3.83 -16.31
C TYR A 122 -5.46 -4.79 -17.45
N GLU A 123 -5.90 -4.48 -18.67
CA GLU A 123 -5.76 -5.39 -19.83
C GLU A 123 -4.30 -5.55 -20.25
N ALA A 124 -3.52 -4.46 -20.22
CA ALA A 124 -2.10 -4.51 -20.55
C ALA A 124 -1.31 -5.34 -19.53
N THR A 125 -1.59 -5.15 -18.24
CA THR A 125 -0.99 -5.91 -17.15
C THR A 125 -1.35 -7.39 -17.24
N LEU A 126 -2.64 -7.70 -17.49
CA LEU A 126 -3.10 -9.07 -17.62
C LEU A 126 -2.43 -9.78 -18.81
N LYS A 127 -2.31 -9.07 -19.96
CA LYS A 127 -1.61 -9.59 -21.14
C LYS A 127 -0.15 -9.90 -20.82
N ALA A 128 0.58 -8.95 -20.19
CA ALA A 128 1.98 -9.14 -19.83
C ALA A 128 2.19 -10.36 -18.90
N LEU A 129 1.35 -10.49 -17.87
CA LEU A 129 1.43 -11.64 -16.95
C LEU A 129 1.12 -12.97 -17.64
N LYS A 130 0.15 -13.00 -18.56
CA LYS A 130 -0.14 -14.20 -19.35
C LYS A 130 1.03 -14.58 -20.26
N THR A 131 1.60 -13.60 -20.96
CA THR A 131 2.78 -13.83 -21.83
C THR A 131 3.93 -14.38 -21.01
N TYR A 132 4.26 -13.76 -19.89
CA TYR A 132 5.32 -14.23 -18.99
C TYR A 132 5.09 -15.67 -18.52
N LYS A 133 3.86 -16.01 -18.09
CA LYS A 133 3.50 -17.37 -17.69
C LYS A 133 3.70 -18.37 -18.83
N ASP A 134 3.20 -18.02 -20.04
CA ASP A 134 3.27 -18.89 -21.22
C ASP A 134 4.72 -19.16 -21.64
N GLU A 135 5.58 -18.15 -21.57
CA GLU A 135 7.02 -18.29 -21.87
C GLU A 135 7.73 -19.18 -20.86
N ILE A 136 7.41 -19.09 -19.56
CA ILE A 136 7.95 -19.98 -18.53
C ILE A 136 7.51 -21.42 -18.77
N GLU A 137 6.22 -21.66 -19.06
CA GLU A 137 5.68 -22.99 -19.29
C GLU A 137 6.31 -23.66 -20.52
N LYS A 138 6.62 -22.87 -21.56
CA LYS A 138 7.30 -23.31 -22.78
C LYS A 138 8.82 -23.38 -22.66
N ARG A 139 9.38 -22.87 -21.56
CA ARG A 139 10.83 -22.67 -21.36
C ARG A 139 11.48 -21.73 -22.35
N ASP A 140 10.71 -20.76 -22.85
CA ASP A 140 11.18 -19.68 -23.74
C ASP A 140 11.81 -18.53 -22.92
N PHE A 141 11.50 -18.44 -21.62
CA PHE A 141 12.10 -17.50 -20.68
C PHE A 141 12.67 -18.26 -19.46
N PRO A 142 13.87 -17.89 -18.94
CA PRO A 142 14.78 -16.87 -19.50
C PRO A 142 15.55 -17.39 -20.71
N THR A 143 15.86 -16.50 -21.66
CA THR A 143 16.84 -16.74 -22.73
C THR A 143 18.26 -16.52 -22.20
N ASP A 144 19.28 -16.78 -23.05
CA ASP A 144 20.68 -16.55 -22.68
C ASP A 144 20.95 -15.09 -22.33
N ASP A 145 20.24 -14.13 -22.94
CA ASP A 145 20.35 -12.69 -22.63
C ASP A 145 19.90 -12.35 -21.21
N TYR A 146 19.08 -13.19 -20.62
CA TYR A 146 18.56 -13.04 -19.24
C TYR A 146 19.13 -14.09 -18.30
N SER A 147 20.24 -14.76 -18.66
CA SER A 147 20.88 -15.80 -17.89
C SER A 147 22.34 -15.46 -17.62
N TYR A 148 22.86 -15.99 -16.54
CA TYR A 148 24.28 -15.82 -16.21
C TYR A 148 25.07 -17.04 -16.63
N ASP A 149 26.18 -16.84 -17.34
CA ASP A 149 27.14 -17.89 -17.68
C ASP A 149 28.34 -17.82 -16.72
N MET A 150 28.92 -18.96 -16.40
CA MET A 150 30.13 -19.06 -15.56
C MET A 150 31.43 -18.88 -16.35
N GLY A 151 31.36 -18.70 -17.69
CA GLY A 151 32.51 -18.64 -18.57
C GLY A 151 33.02 -20.03 -18.99
N ASN A 152 33.73 -20.06 -20.14
CA ASN A 152 34.14 -21.30 -20.78
C ASN A 152 35.12 -22.15 -19.95
N ASP A 153 35.97 -21.52 -19.13
CA ASP A 153 36.99 -22.18 -18.34
C ASP A 153 36.43 -23.07 -17.20
N ILE A 154 35.20 -22.80 -16.77
CA ILE A 154 34.55 -23.53 -15.66
C ILE A 154 33.60 -24.62 -16.17
N ASN A 155 33.15 -24.51 -17.42
CA ASN A 155 32.18 -25.44 -17.99
C ASN A 155 32.65 -26.91 -18.01
N ASP A 156 33.94 -27.15 -18.22
CA ASP A 156 34.48 -28.52 -18.24
C ASP A 156 34.61 -29.11 -16.82
N SER A 157 35.03 -28.33 -15.86
CA SER A 157 35.06 -28.73 -14.45
C SER A 157 33.63 -29.00 -13.91
N LEU A 158 32.63 -28.24 -14.35
CA LEU A 158 31.22 -28.48 -14.03
C LEU A 158 30.68 -29.80 -14.63
N LYS A 159 31.11 -30.16 -15.83
CA LYS A 159 30.71 -31.46 -16.45
C LYS A 159 31.23 -32.65 -15.62
N GLU A 160 32.45 -32.56 -15.13
CA GLU A 160 33.02 -33.60 -14.26
C GLU A 160 32.32 -33.67 -12.91
N TRP A 161 32.11 -32.54 -12.26
CA TRP A 161 31.36 -32.47 -11.02
C TRP A 161 29.92 -32.99 -11.14
N LYS A 162 29.22 -32.72 -12.23
CA LYS A 162 27.89 -33.30 -12.50
C LYS A 162 27.92 -34.83 -12.63
N LYS A 163 29.02 -35.42 -13.12
CA LYS A 163 29.20 -36.89 -13.14
C LYS A 163 29.39 -37.45 -11.73
N GLU A 164 30.12 -36.73 -10.88
CA GLU A 164 30.33 -37.12 -9.48
C GLU A 164 29.03 -37.10 -8.69
N ILE A 165 28.23 -36.02 -8.84
CA ILE A 165 26.90 -35.93 -8.19
C ILE A 165 26.01 -37.10 -8.59
N LYS A 166 25.98 -37.49 -9.86
CA LYS A 166 25.17 -38.62 -10.31
C LYS A 166 25.61 -39.95 -9.68
N LYS A 167 26.91 -40.13 -9.37
CA LYS A 167 27.41 -41.31 -8.65
C LYS A 167 27.05 -41.32 -7.16
N ILE A 168 26.89 -40.14 -6.56
CA ILE A 168 26.52 -40.00 -5.14
C ILE A 168 25.00 -40.27 -4.95
N LEU A 169 24.18 -39.95 -5.96
CA LEU A 169 22.74 -40.08 -5.92
C LEU A 169 22.21 -41.42 -6.46
N SER A 170 23.09 -42.29 -6.99
CA SER A 170 22.78 -43.64 -7.45
C SER A 170 23.11 -44.66 -6.37
#